data_b20c494b7891a5142353550c2556f108
#
_entry.id   b20c494b7891a5142353550c2556f108
#
_cell.length_a   1.000
_cell.length_b   1.000
_cell.length_c   1.000
_cell.angle_alpha   90.00
_cell.angle_beta   90.00
_cell.angle_gamma   90.00
#
_symmetry.space_group_name_H-M   'P 1'
#
loop_
_entity.id
_entity.type
_entity.pdbx_description
1 polymer ?
#
loop_
_entity_poly.entity_id
_entity_poly.type
_entity_poly.pdbx_seq_one_letter_code
_entity_poly.pdbx_strand_id
1 'polypeptide(L)'
;MKLTRIGVDIAKQVFQLHGTDRFERTVWRRRLSRDRWLQALREIAEPGCEIGMEACGGAHHWARQLQALGYRVKLIAPQFVKPYVKSNKNDANDAEAICEAMSRPSMRFVAVKSVAQQDLQAIHRVRASLVEQRTAKGNQIRGLVAEYGLVAPKEMSSLRHTMPTWLEDADNGLSFCFRQVLDGLWRDLRALDERIGEVDREINRIAHADPEARRLQQLRGVGPMVATALLAAVGDARQFANGRQMAASLGLTPRQHS
;
A
#
# COMPACT_ATOMS: atom_id res chain seq x y z
N MET A 1 -20.37 27.50 18.89
CA MET A 1 -19.44 26.54 19.55
C MET A 1 -18.32 26.26 18.55
N LYS A 2 -17.06 26.38 18.99
CA LYS A 2 -15.91 26.25 18.08
C LYS A 2 -15.51 24.78 17.94
N LEU A 3 -15.45 24.26 16.71
CA LEU A 3 -14.92 22.93 16.42
C LEU A 3 -13.41 22.89 16.66
N THR A 4 -12.95 21.92 17.43
CA THR A 4 -11.51 21.73 17.72
C THR A 4 -10.96 20.48 17.10
N ARG A 5 -11.81 19.45 16.93
CA ARG A 5 -11.41 18.14 16.39
C ARG A 5 -12.50 17.55 15.51
N ILE A 6 -12.13 16.92 14.42
CA ILE A 6 -13.03 16.24 13.49
C ILE A 6 -12.45 14.88 13.13
N GLY A 7 -13.19 13.81 13.38
CA GLY A 7 -12.93 12.48 12.83
C GLY A 7 -13.63 12.34 11.48
N VAL A 8 -12.92 11.82 10.49
CA VAL A 8 -13.45 11.59 9.14
C VAL A 8 -13.24 10.14 8.75
N ASP A 9 -14.33 9.43 8.55
CA ASP A 9 -14.31 8.12 7.90
C ASP A 9 -14.43 8.29 6.39
N ILE A 10 -13.44 7.77 5.65
CA ILE A 10 -13.28 7.95 4.21
C ILE A 10 -13.81 6.73 3.49
N ALA A 11 -14.89 6.89 2.75
CA ALA A 11 -15.37 5.88 1.82
C ALA A 11 -15.18 6.31 0.35
N LYS A 12 -15.61 5.47 -0.57
CA LYS A 12 -15.41 5.71 -2.01
C LYS A 12 -16.14 6.97 -2.51
N GLN A 13 -17.37 7.16 -2.09
CA GLN A 13 -18.27 8.22 -2.58
C GLN A 13 -18.76 9.18 -1.50
N VAL A 14 -18.84 8.73 -0.27
CA VAL A 14 -19.45 9.45 0.84
C VAL A 14 -18.54 9.39 2.05
N PHE A 15 -18.36 10.51 2.73
CA PHE A 15 -17.56 10.62 3.94
C PHE A 15 -18.46 10.88 5.13
N GLN A 16 -18.16 10.23 6.25
CA GLN A 16 -18.80 10.49 7.54
C GLN A 16 -17.90 11.40 8.36
N LEU A 17 -18.47 12.42 8.95
CA LEU A 17 -17.74 13.39 9.74
C LEU A 17 -18.35 13.52 11.12
N HIS A 18 -17.48 13.50 12.13
CA HIS A 18 -17.84 13.68 13.53
C HIS A 18 -16.97 14.75 14.15
N GLY A 19 -17.57 15.86 14.54
CA GLY A 19 -16.88 17.02 15.07
C GLY A 19 -17.17 17.28 16.55
N THR A 20 -16.13 17.59 17.32
CA THR A 20 -16.21 17.89 18.75
C THR A 20 -15.64 19.27 19.08
N ASP A 21 -16.12 19.83 20.21
CA ASP A 21 -15.55 21.03 20.81
C ASP A 21 -14.36 20.70 21.72
N ARG A 22 -13.81 21.71 22.41
CA ARG A 22 -12.71 21.58 23.37
C ARG A 22 -13.00 20.69 24.59
N PHE A 23 -14.28 20.42 24.85
CA PHE A 23 -14.75 19.57 25.95
C PHE A 23 -15.13 18.17 25.48
N GLU A 24 -14.74 17.80 24.26
CA GLU A 24 -15.04 16.53 23.59
C GLU A 24 -16.55 16.27 23.39
N ARG A 25 -17.39 17.31 23.47
CA ARG A 25 -18.82 17.22 23.20
C ARG A 25 -19.07 17.25 21.71
N THR A 26 -19.90 16.33 21.21
CA THR A 26 -20.30 16.31 19.81
C THR A 26 -21.09 17.56 19.47
N VAL A 27 -20.58 18.37 18.55
CA VAL A 27 -21.22 19.60 18.09
C VAL A 27 -21.60 19.55 16.62
N TRP A 28 -21.08 18.57 15.88
CA TRP A 28 -21.34 18.46 14.47
C TRP A 28 -21.19 17.02 13.97
N ARG A 29 -22.21 16.53 13.24
CA ARG A 29 -22.18 15.24 12.53
C ARG A 29 -22.78 15.42 11.16
N ARG A 30 -22.11 14.95 10.11
CA ARG A 30 -22.61 15.01 8.73
C ARG A 30 -22.13 13.81 7.93
N ARG A 31 -22.99 13.46 6.98
CA ARG A 31 -22.68 12.58 5.87
C ARG A 31 -22.61 13.43 4.62
N LEU A 32 -21.45 13.48 3.96
CA LEU A 32 -21.21 14.37 2.83
C LEU A 32 -20.65 13.58 1.65
N SER A 33 -21.01 13.99 0.45
CA SER A 33 -20.42 13.44 -0.77
C SER A 33 -18.97 13.88 -0.93
N ARG A 34 -18.19 13.07 -1.64
CA ARG A 34 -16.76 13.26 -1.87
C ARG A 34 -16.40 14.62 -2.46
N ASP A 35 -17.26 15.20 -3.27
CA ASP A 35 -17.09 16.49 -3.95
C ASP A 35 -17.42 17.70 -3.06
N ARG A 36 -18.30 17.53 -2.05
CA ARG A 36 -18.81 18.65 -1.24
C ARG A 36 -18.17 18.80 0.13
N TRP A 37 -17.53 17.75 0.65
CA TRP A 37 -17.11 17.73 2.05
C TRP A 37 -16.02 18.76 2.40
N LEU A 38 -15.06 19.04 1.49
CA LEU A 38 -14.03 20.04 1.75
C LEU A 38 -14.61 21.46 1.81
N GLN A 39 -15.61 21.76 0.96
CA GLN A 39 -16.30 23.06 1.03
C GLN A 39 -17.05 23.19 2.35
N ALA A 40 -17.85 22.18 2.70
CA ALA A 40 -18.60 22.20 3.96
C ALA A 40 -17.66 22.30 5.19
N LEU A 41 -16.47 21.67 5.12
CA LEU A 41 -15.48 21.77 6.19
C LEU A 41 -14.93 23.19 6.34
N ARG A 42 -14.66 23.91 5.23
CA ARG A 42 -14.19 25.31 5.26
C ARG A 42 -15.21 26.27 5.87
N GLU A 43 -16.49 25.96 5.75
CA GLU A 43 -17.57 26.81 6.28
C GLU A 43 -17.69 26.71 7.81
N ILE A 44 -17.23 25.59 8.40
CA ILE A 44 -17.50 25.28 9.83
C ILE A 44 -16.24 25.16 10.69
N ALA A 45 -15.10 24.83 10.10
CA ALA A 45 -13.85 24.58 10.81
C ALA A 45 -12.80 25.64 10.46
N GLU A 46 -12.23 26.28 11.48
CA GLU A 46 -11.14 27.24 11.29
C GLU A 46 -9.81 26.51 11.00
N PRO A 47 -8.86 27.17 10.28
CA PRO A 47 -7.49 26.70 10.19
C PRO A 47 -6.91 26.36 11.58
N GLY A 48 -6.13 25.28 11.65
CA GLY A 48 -5.62 24.77 12.92
C GLY A 48 -6.52 23.75 13.64
N CYS A 49 -7.78 23.53 13.20
CA CYS A 49 -8.60 22.42 13.65
C CYS A 49 -7.89 21.08 13.39
N GLU A 50 -7.98 20.15 14.34
CA GLU A 50 -7.41 18.81 14.18
C GLU A 50 -8.36 17.91 13.39
N ILE A 51 -7.86 17.27 12.33
CA ILE A 51 -8.64 16.37 11.49
C ILE A 51 -7.98 15.00 11.47
N GLY A 52 -8.71 13.99 11.95
CA GLY A 52 -8.27 12.60 11.96
C GLY A 52 -8.91 11.77 10.88
N MET A 53 -8.13 10.84 10.33
CA MET A 53 -8.59 9.85 9.37
C MET A 53 -7.87 8.53 9.60
N GLU A 54 -8.53 7.41 9.27
CA GLU A 54 -7.79 6.16 9.14
C GLU A 54 -6.77 6.22 8.00
N ALA A 55 -5.62 5.60 8.18
CA ALA A 55 -4.58 5.45 7.14
C ALA A 55 -4.99 4.38 6.12
N CYS A 56 -6.08 4.60 5.41
CA CYS A 56 -6.65 3.73 4.38
C CYS A 56 -6.40 4.27 2.96
N GLY A 57 -7.04 3.65 1.96
CA GLY A 57 -6.96 4.10 0.56
C GLY A 57 -7.48 5.53 0.39
N GLY A 58 -6.63 6.42 -0.18
CA GLY A 58 -6.95 7.84 -0.38
C GLY A 58 -6.64 8.76 0.80
N ALA A 59 -6.38 8.25 2.01
CA ALA A 59 -6.15 9.06 3.20
C ALA A 59 -4.98 10.06 3.03
N HIS A 60 -3.87 9.63 2.45
CA HIS A 60 -2.72 10.51 2.21
C HIS A 60 -3.03 11.65 1.23
N HIS A 61 -3.84 11.38 0.20
CA HIS A 61 -4.30 12.44 -0.71
C HIS A 61 -5.10 13.51 0.04
N TRP A 62 -6.11 13.08 0.79
CA TRP A 62 -6.95 14.00 1.55
C TRP A 62 -6.18 14.71 2.66
N ALA A 63 -5.25 14.01 3.30
CA ALA A 63 -4.39 14.62 4.30
C ALA A 63 -3.59 15.79 3.73
N ARG A 64 -2.98 15.65 2.56
CA ARG A 64 -2.27 16.75 1.90
C ARG A 64 -3.19 17.90 1.52
N GLN A 65 -4.40 17.62 1.00
CA GLN A 65 -5.39 18.65 0.69
C GLN A 65 -5.78 19.47 1.95
N LEU A 66 -6.02 18.78 3.04
CA LEU A 66 -6.38 19.40 4.32
C LEU A 66 -5.21 20.20 4.93
N GLN A 67 -3.99 19.69 4.83
CA GLN A 67 -2.79 20.41 5.29
C GLN A 67 -2.58 21.70 4.48
N ALA A 68 -2.81 21.67 3.16
CA ALA A 68 -2.76 22.85 2.30
C ALA A 68 -3.82 23.91 2.67
N LEU A 69 -4.93 23.50 3.31
CA LEU A 69 -5.96 24.38 3.86
C LEU A 69 -5.66 24.87 5.29
N GLY A 70 -4.49 24.52 5.86
CA GLY A 70 -4.07 24.94 7.18
C GLY A 70 -4.61 24.09 8.34
N TYR A 71 -5.20 22.91 8.07
CA TYR A 71 -5.65 21.99 9.12
C TYR A 71 -4.49 21.11 9.65
N ARG A 72 -4.57 20.73 10.92
CA ARG A 72 -3.65 19.77 11.54
C ARG A 72 -4.16 18.36 11.34
N VAL A 73 -3.56 17.63 10.40
CA VAL A 73 -4.04 16.30 10.03
C VAL A 73 -3.31 15.20 10.78
N LYS A 74 -4.08 14.23 11.28
CA LYS A 74 -3.60 13.05 12.00
C LYS A 74 -4.12 11.77 11.30
N LEU A 75 -3.21 10.97 10.76
CA LEU A 75 -3.55 9.65 10.21
C LEU A 75 -3.32 8.59 11.29
N ILE A 76 -4.28 7.68 11.45
CA ILE A 76 -4.24 6.59 12.44
C ILE A 76 -4.31 5.26 11.72
N ALA A 77 -3.43 4.32 12.07
CA ALA A 77 -3.52 2.98 11.51
C ALA A 77 -4.83 2.29 11.94
N PRO A 78 -5.55 1.59 11.04
CA PRO A 78 -6.87 1.01 11.31
C PRO A 78 -6.94 0.16 12.59
N GLN A 79 -5.88 -0.59 12.88
CA GLN A 79 -5.77 -1.41 14.08
C GLN A 79 -5.86 -0.61 15.39
N PHE A 80 -5.51 0.68 15.38
CA PHE A 80 -5.58 1.54 16.55
C PHE A 80 -6.89 2.32 16.66
N VAL A 81 -7.70 2.35 15.61
CA VAL A 81 -9.08 2.91 15.63
C VAL A 81 -10.07 1.85 16.09
N LYS A 82 -9.90 0.61 15.64
CA LYS A 82 -10.81 -0.51 15.91
C LYS A 82 -11.25 -0.67 17.37
N PRO A 83 -10.39 -0.51 18.41
CA PRO A 83 -10.81 -0.62 19.83
C PRO A 83 -11.81 0.45 20.28
N TYR A 84 -11.95 1.56 19.56
CA TYR A 84 -12.86 2.66 19.88
C TYR A 84 -14.19 2.59 19.14
N VAL A 85 -14.35 1.64 18.22
CA VAL A 85 -15.61 1.42 17.51
C VAL A 85 -16.60 0.78 18.48
N LYS A 86 -17.66 1.52 18.80
CA LYS A 86 -18.76 1.03 19.65
C LYS A 86 -19.55 -0.07 18.92
N SER A 87 -20.11 -1.01 19.66
CA SER A 87 -20.91 -2.13 19.15
C SER A 87 -21.98 -1.68 18.15
N ASN A 88 -22.17 -2.47 17.07
CA ASN A 88 -22.94 -2.22 15.86
C ASN A 88 -22.20 -1.31 14.86
N LYS A 89 -21.57 -2.00 13.90
CA LYS A 89 -20.83 -1.38 12.80
C LYS A 89 -21.75 -0.44 12.01
N ASN A 90 -21.53 0.86 12.19
CA ASN A 90 -22.23 1.90 11.46
C ASN A 90 -21.16 2.96 11.10
N ASP A 91 -21.12 3.37 9.84
CA ASP A 91 -20.14 4.35 9.33
C ASP A 91 -20.06 5.65 10.17
N ALA A 92 -21.15 6.06 10.82
CA ALA A 92 -21.16 7.19 11.75
C ALA A 92 -20.35 6.93 13.04
N ASN A 93 -20.32 5.67 13.50
CA ASN A 93 -19.57 5.25 14.69
C ASN A 93 -18.08 5.18 14.37
N ASP A 94 -17.70 4.89 13.12
CA ASP A 94 -16.30 4.85 12.70
C ASP A 94 -15.67 6.26 12.72
N ALA A 95 -16.39 7.29 12.25
CA ALA A 95 -15.94 8.69 12.38
C ALA A 95 -15.83 9.17 13.83
N GLU A 96 -16.74 8.75 14.71
CA GLU A 96 -16.68 9.00 16.16
C GLU A 96 -15.45 8.30 16.78
N ALA A 97 -15.23 7.02 16.45
CA ALA A 97 -14.08 6.26 16.94
C ALA A 97 -12.75 6.89 16.53
N ILE A 98 -12.64 7.39 15.29
CA ILE A 98 -11.47 8.13 14.84
C ILE A 98 -11.25 9.39 15.67
N CYS A 99 -12.33 10.16 15.93
CA CYS A 99 -12.26 11.37 16.74
C CYS A 99 -11.84 11.08 18.18
N GLU A 100 -12.35 10.01 18.78
CA GLU A 100 -11.97 9.54 20.12
C GLU A 100 -10.52 9.04 20.16
N ALA A 101 -10.11 8.23 19.18
CA ALA A 101 -8.74 7.74 19.08
C ALA A 101 -7.71 8.88 19.02
N MET A 102 -8.02 9.97 18.30
CA MET A 102 -7.15 11.14 18.19
C MET A 102 -6.86 11.83 19.53
N SER A 103 -7.76 11.73 20.51
CA SER A 103 -7.63 12.39 21.81
C SER A 103 -6.66 11.70 22.75
N ARG A 104 -6.26 10.46 22.46
CA ARG A 104 -5.46 9.65 23.37
C ARG A 104 -3.98 10.08 23.34
N PRO A 105 -3.37 10.36 24.51
CA PRO A 105 -1.99 10.83 24.60
C PRO A 105 -0.96 9.83 24.03
N SER A 106 -1.27 8.53 24.11
CA SER A 106 -0.41 7.44 23.63
C SER A 106 -0.65 7.07 22.17
N MET A 107 -1.56 7.77 21.44
CA MET A 107 -1.89 7.44 20.06
C MET A 107 -0.70 7.68 19.14
N ARG A 108 -0.45 6.68 18.29
CA ARG A 108 0.61 6.74 17.27
C ARG A 108 -0.01 7.14 15.94
N PHE A 109 0.50 8.23 15.38
CA PHE A 109 0.06 8.73 14.09
C PHE A 109 0.97 8.28 12.97
N VAL A 110 0.39 8.04 11.80
CA VAL A 110 1.12 7.69 10.58
C VAL A 110 1.49 9.00 9.87
N ALA A 111 2.76 9.13 9.48
CA ALA A 111 3.21 10.29 8.72
C ALA A 111 2.47 10.39 7.37
N VAL A 112 2.09 11.61 7.00
CA VAL A 112 1.47 11.88 5.71
C VAL A 112 2.52 11.73 4.62
N LYS A 113 2.31 10.82 3.69
CA LYS A 113 3.23 10.59 2.58
C LYS A 113 3.16 11.71 1.56
N SER A 114 4.32 12.12 1.07
CA SER A 114 4.44 12.98 -0.11
C SER A 114 3.91 12.26 -1.37
N VAL A 115 3.70 13.01 -2.45
CA VAL A 115 3.34 12.42 -3.75
C VAL A 115 4.45 11.46 -4.20
N ALA A 116 5.71 11.89 -4.13
CA ALA A 116 6.85 11.06 -4.52
C ALA A 116 6.93 9.72 -3.74
N GLN A 117 6.64 9.75 -2.43
CA GLN A 117 6.58 8.52 -1.63
C GLN A 117 5.41 7.61 -2.03
N GLN A 118 4.25 8.17 -2.40
CA GLN A 118 3.13 7.39 -2.92
C GLN A 118 3.42 6.79 -4.29
N ASP A 119 4.08 7.54 -5.18
CA ASP A 119 4.49 7.05 -6.50
C ASP A 119 5.46 5.87 -6.34
N LEU A 120 6.44 6.03 -5.47
CA LEU A 120 7.38 4.96 -5.17
C LEU A 120 6.69 3.71 -4.57
N GLN A 121 5.73 3.90 -3.67
CA GLN A 121 4.91 2.82 -3.14
C GLN A 121 4.07 2.14 -4.25
N ALA A 122 3.53 2.91 -5.20
CA ALA A 122 2.77 2.37 -6.32
C ALA A 122 3.67 1.52 -7.23
N ILE A 123 4.88 1.98 -7.54
CA ILE A 123 5.88 1.23 -8.32
C ILE A 123 6.18 -0.13 -7.66
N HIS A 124 6.45 -0.16 -6.36
CA HIS A 124 6.68 -1.40 -5.62
C HIS A 124 5.46 -2.34 -5.64
N ARG A 125 4.24 -1.81 -5.50
CA ARG A 125 3.00 -2.62 -5.57
C ARG A 125 2.77 -3.20 -6.95
N VAL A 126 3.00 -2.41 -8.00
CA VAL A 126 2.91 -2.91 -9.39
C VAL A 126 3.92 -4.02 -9.62
N ARG A 127 5.17 -3.83 -9.17
CA ARG A 127 6.20 -4.88 -9.26
C ARG A 127 5.78 -6.16 -8.55
N ALA A 128 5.31 -6.07 -7.31
CA ALA A 128 4.86 -7.23 -6.55
C ALA A 128 3.75 -7.99 -7.29
N SER A 129 2.74 -7.28 -7.80
CA SER A 129 1.66 -7.86 -8.59
C SER A 129 2.16 -8.56 -9.87
N LEU A 130 3.10 -7.95 -10.60
CA LEU A 130 3.71 -8.57 -11.79
C LEU A 130 4.48 -9.86 -11.45
N VAL A 131 5.20 -9.88 -10.33
CA VAL A 131 5.91 -11.08 -9.85
C VAL A 131 4.92 -12.20 -9.47
N GLU A 132 3.83 -11.87 -8.81
CA GLU A 132 2.76 -12.82 -8.50
C GLU A 132 2.13 -13.41 -9.77
N GLN A 133 1.78 -12.55 -10.74
CA GLN A 133 1.24 -12.97 -12.04
C GLN A 133 2.22 -13.88 -12.79
N ARG A 134 3.50 -13.54 -12.81
CA ARG A 134 4.54 -14.37 -13.41
C ARG A 134 4.63 -15.75 -12.75
N THR A 135 4.58 -15.79 -11.42
CA THR A 135 4.62 -17.04 -10.66
C THR A 135 3.39 -17.91 -10.94
N ALA A 136 2.22 -17.29 -10.96
CA ALA A 136 0.96 -17.98 -11.33
C ALA A 136 1.00 -18.52 -12.76
N LYS A 137 1.52 -17.73 -13.72
CA LYS A 137 1.68 -18.15 -15.12
C LYS A 137 2.64 -19.33 -15.24
N GLY A 138 3.79 -19.30 -14.56
CA GLY A 138 4.72 -20.41 -14.55
C GLY A 138 4.12 -21.69 -13.93
N ASN A 139 3.32 -21.55 -12.88
CA ASN A 139 2.62 -22.69 -12.27
C ASN A 139 1.53 -23.25 -13.21
N GLN A 140 0.82 -22.38 -13.92
CA GLN A 140 -0.16 -22.77 -14.94
C GLN A 140 0.50 -23.59 -16.05
N ILE A 141 1.63 -23.13 -16.59
CA ILE A 141 2.39 -23.86 -17.60
C ILE A 141 2.79 -25.23 -17.06
N ARG A 142 3.38 -25.31 -15.86
CA ARG A 142 3.80 -26.57 -15.23
C ARG A 142 2.66 -27.57 -15.10
N GLY A 143 1.50 -27.11 -14.62
CA GLY A 143 0.33 -27.98 -14.49
C GLY A 143 -0.15 -28.52 -15.82
N LEU A 144 -0.22 -27.67 -16.86
CA LEU A 144 -0.70 -28.08 -18.17
C LEU A 144 0.24 -29.03 -18.91
N VAL A 145 1.56 -28.81 -18.87
CA VAL A 145 2.52 -29.71 -19.53
C VAL A 145 2.63 -31.06 -18.83
N ALA A 146 2.35 -31.11 -17.52
CA ALA A 146 2.35 -32.37 -16.77
C ALA A 146 1.29 -33.35 -17.28
N GLU A 147 0.14 -32.88 -17.78
CA GLU A 147 -0.91 -33.68 -18.39
C GLU A 147 -0.44 -34.39 -19.70
N TYR A 148 0.68 -33.91 -20.27
CA TYR A 148 1.32 -34.49 -21.44
C TYR A 148 2.59 -35.28 -21.08
N GLY A 149 2.83 -35.55 -19.77
CA GLY A 149 3.99 -36.29 -19.28
C GLY A 149 5.28 -35.47 -19.25
N LEU A 150 5.24 -34.16 -19.52
CA LEU A 150 6.40 -33.30 -19.45
C LEU A 150 6.56 -32.71 -18.05
N VAL A 151 7.74 -32.93 -17.44
CA VAL A 151 8.04 -32.44 -16.10
C VAL A 151 8.83 -31.13 -16.19
N ALA A 152 8.16 -30.05 -15.78
CA ALA A 152 8.80 -28.73 -15.77
C ALA A 152 9.63 -28.52 -14.49
N PRO A 153 10.83 -27.95 -14.60
CA PRO A 153 11.65 -27.59 -13.45
C PRO A 153 10.92 -26.60 -12.53
N LYS A 154 11.21 -26.67 -11.22
CA LYS A 154 10.60 -25.78 -10.22
C LYS A 154 11.02 -24.31 -10.41
N GLU A 155 12.27 -24.09 -10.79
CA GLU A 155 12.83 -22.76 -10.93
C GLU A 155 12.34 -22.08 -12.22
N MET A 156 12.07 -20.78 -12.13
CA MET A 156 11.58 -19.99 -13.26
C MET A 156 12.61 -19.85 -14.38
N SER A 157 13.90 -19.76 -14.04
CA SER A 157 15.01 -19.74 -15.00
C SER A 157 15.07 -21.01 -15.84
N SER A 158 14.95 -22.15 -15.19
CA SER A 158 14.95 -23.45 -15.86
C SER A 158 13.71 -23.64 -16.74
N LEU A 159 12.53 -23.20 -16.26
CA LEU A 159 11.32 -23.23 -17.10
C LEU A 159 11.52 -22.43 -18.40
N ARG A 160 12.08 -21.22 -18.30
CA ARG A 160 12.38 -20.38 -19.49
C ARG A 160 13.31 -21.06 -20.47
N HIS A 161 14.30 -21.77 -19.97
CA HIS A 161 15.26 -22.49 -20.82
C HIS A 161 14.60 -23.68 -21.52
N THR A 162 13.68 -24.36 -20.85
CA THR A 162 13.03 -25.57 -21.38
C THR A 162 11.89 -25.26 -22.36
N MET A 163 11.20 -24.13 -22.22
CA MET A 163 10.03 -23.80 -23.03
C MET A 163 10.28 -23.81 -24.54
N PRO A 164 11.34 -23.20 -25.09
CA PRO A 164 11.62 -23.26 -26.52
C PRO A 164 11.79 -24.71 -27.02
N THR A 165 12.56 -25.52 -26.29
CA THR A 165 12.77 -26.93 -26.62
C THR A 165 11.45 -27.70 -26.73
N TRP A 166 10.54 -27.53 -25.79
CA TRP A 166 9.22 -28.20 -25.85
C TRP A 166 8.35 -27.74 -27.01
N LEU A 167 8.45 -26.47 -27.39
CA LEU A 167 7.67 -25.93 -28.51
C LEU A 167 8.23 -26.43 -29.87
N GLU A 168 9.52 -26.69 -29.99
CA GLU A 168 10.22 -27.10 -31.20
C GLU A 168 10.24 -28.62 -31.37
N ASP A 169 10.26 -29.39 -30.29
CA ASP A 169 10.34 -30.87 -30.32
C ASP A 169 9.04 -31.46 -30.85
N ALA A 170 9.10 -32.08 -32.05
CA ALA A 170 7.93 -32.70 -32.71
C ALA A 170 7.53 -34.02 -32.07
N ASP A 171 8.44 -34.69 -31.36
CA ASP A 171 8.28 -36.06 -30.85
C ASP A 171 7.80 -36.13 -29.38
N ASN A 172 7.60 -34.99 -28.73
CA ASN A 172 7.22 -34.91 -27.31
C ASN A 172 5.71 -35.15 -27.02
N GLY A 173 4.96 -35.59 -27.99
CA GLY A 173 3.54 -35.94 -27.81
C GLY A 173 2.57 -34.75 -27.69
N LEU A 174 3.03 -33.52 -27.76
CA LEU A 174 2.15 -32.34 -27.72
C LEU A 174 1.34 -32.21 -29.01
N SER A 175 0.01 -32.11 -28.90
CA SER A 175 -0.84 -31.85 -30.06
C SER A 175 -0.60 -30.44 -30.61
N PHE A 176 -0.91 -30.24 -31.89
CA PHE A 176 -0.81 -28.92 -32.52
C PHE A 176 -1.62 -27.85 -31.77
N CYS A 177 -2.85 -28.19 -31.35
CA CYS A 177 -3.69 -27.28 -30.56
C CYS A 177 -3.03 -26.88 -29.25
N PHE A 178 -2.46 -27.86 -28.52
CA PHE A 178 -1.83 -27.55 -27.24
C PHE A 178 -0.52 -26.75 -27.42
N ARG A 179 0.24 -27.00 -28.48
CA ARG A 179 1.42 -26.17 -28.80
C ARG A 179 1.05 -24.70 -29.00
N GLN A 180 -0.07 -24.41 -29.66
CA GLN A 180 -0.55 -23.03 -29.83
C GLN A 180 -0.93 -22.40 -28.47
N VAL A 181 -1.61 -23.16 -27.59
CA VAL A 181 -1.93 -22.70 -26.23
C VAL A 181 -0.64 -22.44 -25.43
N LEU A 182 0.29 -23.38 -25.49
CA LEU A 182 1.57 -23.28 -24.75
C LEU A 182 2.43 -22.10 -25.25
N ASP A 183 2.48 -21.87 -26.57
CA ASP A 183 3.14 -20.70 -27.15
C ASP A 183 2.51 -19.38 -26.69
N GLY A 184 1.18 -19.31 -26.60
CA GLY A 184 0.47 -18.17 -26.04
C GLY A 184 0.86 -17.89 -24.58
N LEU A 185 0.88 -18.94 -23.75
CA LEU A 185 1.29 -18.82 -22.34
C LEU A 185 2.77 -18.42 -22.19
N TRP A 186 3.61 -18.91 -23.11
CA TRP A 186 5.04 -18.54 -23.16
C TRP A 186 5.24 -17.07 -23.51
N ARG A 187 4.51 -16.55 -24.48
CA ARG A 187 4.52 -15.12 -24.83
C ARG A 187 4.08 -14.26 -23.64
N ASP A 188 3.01 -14.66 -22.95
CA ASP A 188 2.55 -13.97 -21.75
C ASP A 188 3.62 -13.93 -20.65
N LEU A 189 4.30 -15.06 -20.40
CA LEU A 189 5.35 -15.16 -19.40
C LEU A 189 6.53 -14.22 -19.73
N ARG A 190 6.93 -14.18 -21.01
CA ARG A 190 7.98 -13.27 -21.47
C ARG A 190 7.60 -11.81 -21.33
N ALA A 191 6.37 -11.44 -21.67
CA ALA A 191 5.87 -10.08 -21.50
C ALA A 191 5.87 -9.65 -20.02
N LEU A 192 5.53 -10.56 -19.09
CA LEU A 192 5.63 -10.29 -17.66
C LEU A 192 7.08 -10.08 -17.21
N ASP A 193 8.02 -10.88 -17.71
CA ASP A 193 9.45 -10.70 -17.41
C ASP A 193 10.00 -9.36 -17.92
N GLU A 194 9.62 -8.95 -19.12
CA GLU A 194 10.01 -7.65 -19.70
C GLU A 194 9.49 -6.49 -18.84
N ARG A 195 8.21 -6.53 -18.46
CA ARG A 195 7.59 -5.51 -17.61
C ARG A 195 8.21 -5.46 -16.21
N ILE A 196 8.53 -6.60 -15.61
CA ILE A 196 9.24 -6.64 -14.32
C ILE A 196 10.62 -5.98 -14.49
N GLY A 197 11.34 -6.29 -15.56
CA GLY A 197 12.63 -5.68 -15.86
C GLY A 197 12.57 -4.16 -16.06
N GLU A 198 11.50 -3.65 -16.68
CA GLU A 198 11.25 -2.20 -16.80
C GLU A 198 11.07 -1.54 -15.44
N VAL A 199 10.21 -2.12 -14.59
CA VAL A 199 9.98 -1.61 -13.24
C VAL A 199 11.24 -1.69 -12.38
N ASP A 200 12.03 -2.76 -12.51
CA ASP A 200 13.31 -2.90 -11.80
C ASP A 200 14.33 -1.82 -12.24
N ARG A 201 14.40 -1.51 -13.53
CA ARG A 201 15.23 -0.40 -14.04
C ARG A 201 14.80 0.94 -13.46
N GLU A 202 13.48 1.21 -13.39
CA GLU A 202 12.96 2.44 -12.82
C GLU A 202 13.26 2.55 -11.32
N ILE A 203 13.11 1.48 -10.54
CA ILE A 203 13.48 1.45 -9.12
C ILE A 203 14.98 1.74 -8.96
N ASN A 204 15.82 1.14 -9.78
CA ASN A 204 17.26 1.40 -9.76
C ASN A 204 17.58 2.87 -10.10
N ARG A 205 16.93 3.43 -11.11
CA ARG A 205 17.09 4.84 -11.49
C ARG A 205 16.74 5.78 -10.34
N ILE A 206 15.59 5.54 -9.66
CA ILE A 206 15.17 6.31 -8.51
C ILE A 206 16.17 6.17 -7.36
N ALA A 207 16.60 4.94 -7.05
CA ALA A 207 17.55 4.68 -5.98
C ALA A 207 18.91 5.37 -6.18
N HIS A 208 19.35 5.52 -7.42
CA HIS A 208 20.58 6.24 -7.74
C HIS A 208 20.40 7.78 -7.73
N ALA A 209 19.22 8.28 -8.07
CA ALA A 209 18.95 9.70 -8.06
C ALA A 209 18.69 10.26 -6.65
N ASP A 210 18.05 9.49 -5.77
CA ASP A 210 17.66 9.92 -4.43
C ASP A 210 18.84 9.83 -3.44
N PRO A 211 19.22 10.94 -2.76
CA PRO A 211 20.32 10.96 -1.81
C PRO A 211 20.11 10.05 -0.59
N GLU A 212 18.89 9.96 -0.07
CA GLU A 212 18.57 9.11 1.07
C GLU A 212 18.62 7.63 0.69
N ALA A 213 18.14 7.27 -0.50
CA ALA A 213 18.27 5.92 -1.01
C ALA A 213 19.74 5.52 -1.17
N ARG A 214 20.59 6.42 -1.67
CA ARG A 214 22.05 6.18 -1.78
C ARG A 214 22.68 5.99 -0.39
N ARG A 215 22.27 6.79 0.59
CA ARG A 215 22.75 6.65 1.96
C ARG A 215 22.37 5.31 2.57
N LEU A 216 21.11 4.86 2.37
CA LEU A 216 20.64 3.55 2.85
C LEU A 216 21.42 2.40 2.21
N GLN A 217 21.79 2.51 0.93
CA GLN A 217 22.55 1.49 0.20
C GLN A 217 24.01 1.32 0.71
N GLN A 218 24.51 2.21 1.57
CA GLN A 218 25.79 2.02 2.25
C GLN A 218 25.71 0.93 3.33
N LEU A 219 24.49 0.59 3.78
CA LEU A 219 24.28 -0.47 4.74
C LEU A 219 24.39 -1.83 4.04
N ARG A 220 25.15 -2.75 4.65
CA ARG A 220 25.31 -4.11 4.11
C ARG A 220 23.94 -4.81 3.99
N GLY A 221 23.65 -5.35 2.80
CA GLY A 221 22.39 -6.04 2.51
C GLY A 221 21.24 -5.13 2.07
N VAL A 222 21.45 -3.81 2.01
CA VAL A 222 20.44 -2.86 1.53
C VAL A 222 20.78 -2.49 0.08
N GLY A 223 20.11 -3.14 -0.86
CA GLY A 223 20.19 -2.77 -2.28
C GLY A 223 19.12 -1.73 -2.67
N PRO A 224 19.10 -1.31 -3.96
CA PRO A 224 18.15 -0.32 -4.48
C PRO A 224 16.69 -0.62 -4.14
N MET A 225 16.28 -1.87 -4.27
CA MET A 225 14.92 -2.34 -3.97
C MET A 225 14.53 -2.09 -2.50
N VAL A 226 15.40 -2.48 -1.56
CA VAL A 226 15.14 -2.33 -0.13
C VAL A 226 15.21 -0.85 0.28
N ALA A 227 16.18 -0.10 -0.23
CA ALA A 227 16.34 1.32 0.05
C ALA A 227 15.09 2.12 -0.34
N THR A 228 14.61 1.93 -1.57
CA THR A 228 13.42 2.63 -2.07
C THR A 228 12.13 2.17 -1.39
N ALA A 229 12.01 0.88 -1.06
CA ALA A 229 10.86 0.37 -0.30
C ALA A 229 10.82 0.98 1.13
N LEU A 230 11.97 1.14 1.79
CA LEU A 230 12.06 1.80 3.08
C LEU A 230 11.64 3.27 2.99
N LEU A 231 12.09 4.02 1.99
CA LEU A 231 11.68 5.41 1.78
C LEU A 231 10.16 5.54 1.56
N ALA A 232 9.58 4.62 0.78
CA ALA A 232 8.14 4.60 0.54
C ALA A 232 7.31 4.24 1.78
N ALA A 233 7.84 3.36 2.65
CA ALA A 233 7.14 2.88 3.83
C ALA A 233 7.28 3.81 5.04
N VAL A 234 8.51 4.26 5.33
CA VAL A 234 8.85 4.96 6.57
C VAL A 234 8.44 6.43 6.55
N GLY A 235 8.57 7.10 5.41
CA GLY A 235 8.34 8.53 5.32
C GLY A 235 9.40 9.32 6.09
N ASP A 236 9.09 9.77 7.31
CA ASP A 236 10.05 10.44 8.19
C ASP A 236 10.49 9.50 9.31
N ALA A 237 11.78 9.15 9.36
CA ALA A 237 12.33 8.26 10.38
C ALA A 237 12.27 8.85 11.80
N ARG A 238 12.20 10.19 11.93
CA ARG A 238 12.10 10.90 13.23
C ARG A 238 10.80 10.63 13.98
N GLN A 239 9.77 10.08 13.29
CA GLN A 239 8.54 9.65 13.93
C GLN A 239 8.71 8.44 14.88
N PHE A 240 9.83 7.73 14.79
CA PHE A 240 10.12 6.56 15.62
C PHE A 240 11.13 6.92 16.71
N ALA A 241 10.81 6.58 17.96
CA ALA A 241 11.72 6.83 19.07
C ALA A 241 13.00 5.97 19.00
N ASN A 242 12.96 4.83 18.34
CA ASN A 242 14.11 3.92 18.16
C ASN A 242 13.88 2.92 17.02
N GLY A 243 14.93 2.19 16.65
CA GLY A 243 14.89 1.18 15.58
C GLY A 243 13.91 0.03 15.83
N ARG A 244 13.63 -0.34 17.10
CA ARG A 244 12.64 -1.37 17.43
C ARG A 244 11.23 -0.93 17.05
N GLN A 245 10.87 0.32 17.31
CA GLN A 245 9.58 0.86 16.88
C GLN A 245 9.45 0.93 15.37
N MET A 246 10.50 1.32 14.67
CA MET A 246 10.55 1.30 13.22
C MET A 246 10.38 -0.13 12.68
N ALA A 247 11.14 -1.10 13.20
CA ALA A 247 11.02 -2.50 12.79
C ALA A 247 9.59 -3.04 13.01
N ALA A 248 9.00 -2.75 14.18
CA ALA A 248 7.62 -3.14 14.49
C ALA A 248 6.60 -2.53 13.51
N SER A 249 6.80 -1.27 13.09
CA SER A 249 5.92 -0.61 12.12
C SER A 249 5.97 -1.25 10.72
N LEU A 250 7.08 -1.90 10.40
CA LEU A 250 7.29 -2.64 9.15
C LEU A 250 6.88 -4.13 9.27
N GLY A 251 6.34 -4.54 10.42
CA GLY A 251 5.98 -5.94 10.67
C GLY A 251 7.20 -6.86 10.96
N LEU A 252 8.39 -6.29 11.15
CA LEU A 252 9.61 -7.01 11.46
C LEU A 252 9.72 -7.22 12.97
N THR A 253 8.80 -8.03 13.51
CA THR A 253 8.82 -8.44 14.93
C THR A 253 9.21 -9.90 15.05
N PRO A 254 10.04 -10.28 16.06
CA PRO A 254 10.28 -11.68 16.34
C PRO A 254 8.95 -12.41 16.61
N ARG A 255 8.76 -13.58 16.04
CA ARG A 255 7.62 -14.45 16.43
C ARG A 255 7.80 -14.82 17.90
N GLN A 256 6.82 -14.46 18.70
CA GLN A 256 6.75 -15.01 20.06
C GLN A 256 6.16 -16.41 19.96
N HIS A 257 6.92 -17.41 20.38
CA HIS A 257 6.42 -18.74 20.67
C HIS A 257 6.13 -18.75 22.17
N SER A 258 4.84 -18.76 22.52
CA SER A 258 4.36 -19.08 23.86
C SER A 258 4.15 -20.57 23.97
#